data_a541e82c2791460111179a54e2d1a049
#
_entry.id   a541e82c2791460111179a54e2d1a049
#
_cell.length_a   1.000
_cell.length_b   1.000
_cell.length_c   1.000
_cell.angle_alpha   90.00
_cell.angle_beta   90.00
_cell.angle_gamma   90.00
#
_symmetry.space_group_name_H-M   'P 1'
#
loop_
_entity.id
_entity.type
_entity.pdbx_description
1 polymer ?
#
loop_
_entity_poly.entity_id
_entity_poly.type
_entity_poly.pdbx_seq_one_letter_code
_entity_poly.pdbx_strand_id
1 'polypeptide(L)'
;MRKNCYEHFRFHPKELLVNETVRRFLPMVDFLEQILGKNSEIVLHDFSDPDHAIVDIRNGIVSGRKIGGPATDLALKIMHDPKYRDLPFITGYEGRGAGGKTLESATYFIRENGEIVGMLCVNTDLSAVRNISAMAQQLMACFDAAPVRTEPSPIEVESLSESTQELIDRSISELLESRGQDVASLGQADRVDVIRHLNGNGVFMLKGAVACAAAALGISEPSVYRYLQKVRKEG
;
A
#
# COMPACT_ATOMS: atom_id res chain seq x y z
N MET A 1 -7.38 35.73 -20.53
CA MET A 1 -6.02 35.21 -20.78
C MET A 1 -5.92 33.85 -20.08
N ARG A 2 -6.05 32.75 -20.82
CA ARG A 2 -5.88 31.39 -20.28
C ARG A 2 -4.38 31.13 -20.18
N LYS A 3 -3.84 31.01 -18.95
CA LYS A 3 -2.46 30.58 -18.74
C LYS A 3 -2.32 29.15 -19.27
N ASN A 4 -1.30 28.97 -20.09
CA ASN A 4 -0.94 27.72 -20.73
C ASN A 4 -0.71 26.64 -19.66
N CYS A 5 -1.56 25.59 -19.61
CA CYS A 5 -1.49 24.49 -18.65
C CYS A 5 -0.26 23.59 -18.82
N TYR A 6 0.62 23.85 -19.79
CA TYR A 6 1.74 22.97 -20.12
C TYR A 6 3.10 23.38 -19.50
N GLU A 7 3.16 24.48 -18.71
CA GLU A 7 4.43 24.96 -18.14
C GLU A 7 4.84 24.29 -16.82
N HIS A 8 4.11 23.30 -16.34
CA HIS A 8 4.41 22.61 -15.06
C HIS A 8 4.86 21.15 -15.22
N PHE A 9 5.32 20.75 -16.40
CA PHE A 9 6.07 19.48 -16.50
C PHE A 9 7.43 19.66 -15.79
N ARG A 10 7.45 19.44 -14.47
CA ARG A 10 8.69 19.34 -13.70
C ARG A 10 9.31 17.96 -13.94
N PHE A 11 10.17 17.87 -14.95
CA PHE A 11 11.07 16.73 -15.10
C PHE A 11 11.96 16.60 -13.86
N HIS A 12 11.78 15.55 -13.08
CA HIS A 12 12.69 15.20 -12.00
C HIS A 12 13.88 14.41 -12.55
N PRO A 13 15.13 14.62 -12.06
CA PRO A 13 16.32 13.92 -12.54
C PRO A 13 16.27 12.39 -12.42
N LYS A 14 15.36 11.83 -11.63
CA LYS A 14 15.11 10.38 -11.49
C LYS A 14 14.21 9.78 -12.57
N GLU A 15 13.62 10.58 -13.44
CA GLU A 15 12.73 10.09 -14.53
C GLU A 15 13.45 9.27 -15.59
N LEU A 16 14.78 9.36 -15.67
CA LEU A 16 15.61 8.58 -16.59
C LEU A 16 15.69 7.09 -16.25
N LEU A 17 15.25 6.67 -15.06
CA LEU A 17 15.28 5.27 -14.59
C LEU A 17 13.89 4.64 -14.50
N VAL A 18 12.81 5.39 -14.79
CA VAL A 18 11.45 4.87 -14.75
C VAL A 18 11.17 3.98 -15.95
N ASN A 19 10.54 2.82 -15.73
CA ASN A 19 10.06 1.92 -16.77
C ASN A 19 9.25 2.71 -17.83
N GLU A 20 9.54 2.52 -19.11
CA GLU A 20 8.94 3.29 -20.20
C GLU A 20 7.42 3.10 -20.28
N THR A 21 6.92 1.91 -19.96
CA THR A 21 5.49 1.62 -19.93
C THR A 21 4.79 2.37 -18.79
N VAL A 22 5.42 2.44 -17.61
CA VAL A 22 4.91 3.20 -16.46
C VAL A 22 4.94 4.71 -16.74
N ARG A 23 6.00 5.21 -17.36
CA ARG A 23 6.17 6.63 -17.69
C ARG A 23 5.04 7.20 -18.55
N ARG A 24 4.41 6.39 -19.38
CA ARG A 24 3.25 6.78 -20.21
C ARG A 24 2.03 7.18 -19.37
N PHE A 25 1.98 6.82 -18.09
CA PHE A 25 0.90 7.16 -17.18
C PHE A 25 1.12 8.48 -16.43
N LEU A 26 2.28 9.14 -16.54
CA LEU A 26 2.51 10.45 -15.92
C LEU A 26 1.42 11.49 -16.28
N PRO A 27 0.99 11.65 -17.55
CA PRO A 27 -0.10 12.58 -17.87
C PRO A 27 -1.44 12.22 -17.21
N MET A 28 -1.65 10.92 -16.93
CA MET A 28 -2.86 10.46 -16.24
C MET A 28 -2.87 10.87 -14.77
N VAL A 29 -1.71 10.94 -14.12
CA VAL A 29 -1.56 11.44 -12.74
C VAL A 29 -2.02 12.89 -12.66
N ASP A 30 -1.55 13.76 -13.58
CA ASP A 30 -1.95 15.16 -13.63
C ASP A 30 -3.44 15.32 -13.96
N PHE A 31 -3.94 14.52 -14.88
CA PHE A 31 -5.36 14.53 -15.23
C PHE A 31 -6.24 14.15 -14.03
N LEU A 32 -5.90 13.08 -13.31
CA LEU A 32 -6.65 12.62 -12.15
C LEU A 32 -6.60 13.63 -11.01
N GLU A 33 -5.46 14.30 -10.78
CA GLU A 33 -5.37 15.37 -9.78
C GLU A 33 -6.39 16.47 -10.04
N GLN A 34 -6.56 16.89 -11.32
CA GLN A 34 -7.48 17.97 -11.69
C GLN A 34 -8.95 17.61 -11.48
N ILE A 35 -9.33 16.34 -11.66
CA ILE A 35 -10.73 15.92 -11.56
C ILE A 35 -11.13 15.42 -10.18
N LEU A 36 -10.21 14.84 -9.40
CA LEU A 36 -10.51 14.23 -8.09
C LEU A 36 -10.31 15.21 -6.92
N GLY A 37 -9.54 16.27 -7.13
CA GLY A 37 -9.31 17.32 -6.13
C GLY A 37 -8.38 16.87 -4.99
N LYS A 38 -8.29 17.73 -3.94
CA LYS A 38 -7.25 17.65 -2.91
C LYS A 38 -7.43 16.53 -1.89
N ASN A 39 -8.61 15.93 -1.80
CA ASN A 39 -8.89 14.84 -0.87
C ASN A 39 -8.51 13.46 -1.43
N SER A 40 -8.07 13.41 -2.68
CA SER A 40 -7.60 12.19 -3.33
C SER A 40 -6.11 12.29 -3.62
N GLU A 41 -5.36 11.36 -3.08
CA GLU A 41 -3.96 11.13 -3.44
C GLU A 41 -3.92 10.28 -4.70
N ILE A 42 -3.08 10.65 -5.65
CA ILE A 42 -2.81 9.88 -6.87
C ILE A 42 -1.34 9.47 -6.82
N VAL A 43 -1.07 8.18 -6.95
CA VAL A 43 0.30 7.63 -6.87
C VAL A 43 0.59 6.76 -8.07
N LEU A 44 1.73 7.00 -8.69
CA LEU A 44 2.28 6.15 -9.74
C LEU A 44 3.46 5.36 -9.19
N HIS A 45 3.35 4.04 -9.24
CA HIS A 45 4.41 3.12 -8.84
C HIS A 45 5.09 2.50 -10.05
N ASP A 46 6.41 2.35 -9.95
CA ASP A 46 7.26 1.55 -10.82
C ASP A 46 7.90 0.43 -9.99
N PHE A 47 7.73 -0.81 -10.41
CA PHE A 47 8.24 -1.98 -9.69
C PHE A 47 9.64 -2.41 -10.11
N SER A 48 10.32 -1.64 -10.96
CA SER A 48 11.74 -1.85 -11.29
C SER A 48 12.64 -1.72 -10.06
N ASP A 49 12.25 -0.86 -9.09
CA ASP A 49 12.91 -0.72 -7.78
C ASP A 49 11.82 -0.63 -6.68
N PRO A 50 11.44 -1.75 -6.04
CA PRO A 50 10.39 -1.77 -5.01
C PRO A 50 10.72 -0.92 -3.77
N ASP A 51 12.00 -0.65 -3.49
CA ASP A 51 12.42 0.22 -2.38
C ASP A 51 12.14 1.70 -2.64
N HIS A 52 12.05 2.09 -3.90
CA HIS A 52 11.77 3.47 -4.35
C HIS A 52 10.64 3.48 -5.40
N ALA A 53 9.61 2.67 -5.17
CA ALA A 53 8.56 2.42 -6.14
C ALA A 53 7.72 3.64 -6.51
N ILE A 54 7.58 4.63 -5.62
CA ILE A 54 6.79 5.84 -5.90
C ILE A 54 7.58 6.76 -6.82
N VAL A 55 7.21 6.79 -8.11
CA VAL A 55 7.87 7.63 -9.13
C VAL A 55 7.17 8.97 -9.30
N ASP A 56 5.86 9.03 -9.04
CA ASP A 56 5.11 10.28 -8.98
C ASP A 56 3.96 10.18 -7.96
N ILE A 57 3.63 11.33 -7.35
CA ILE A 57 2.56 11.43 -6.35
C ILE A 57 1.95 12.83 -6.38
N ARG A 58 0.62 12.91 -6.34
CA ARG A 58 -0.13 14.14 -6.11
C ARG A 58 -0.93 14.01 -4.81
N ASN A 59 -1.04 15.13 -4.10
CA ASN A 59 -1.75 15.20 -2.81
C ASN A 59 -1.23 14.19 -1.76
N GLY A 60 0.07 13.90 -1.74
CA GLY A 60 0.70 12.94 -0.83
C GLY A 60 0.48 13.21 0.67
N ILE A 61 -0.03 14.39 1.03
CA ILE A 61 -0.44 14.71 2.41
C ILE A 61 -1.61 13.85 2.89
N VAL A 62 -2.37 13.23 1.98
CA VAL A 62 -3.51 12.36 2.30
C VAL A 62 -3.03 11.12 3.03
N SER A 63 -1.99 10.46 2.53
CA SER A 63 -1.38 9.27 3.16
C SER A 63 -0.12 9.57 3.98
N GLY A 64 0.55 10.71 3.73
CA GLY A 64 1.86 11.05 4.28
C GLY A 64 3.03 10.64 3.38
N ARG A 65 2.80 9.90 2.28
CA ARG A 65 3.84 9.37 1.39
C ARG A 65 4.47 10.41 0.50
N LYS A 66 5.64 10.08 -0.07
CA LYS A 66 6.45 10.98 -0.91
C LYS A 66 7.07 10.21 -2.08
N ILE A 67 7.47 10.95 -3.12
CA ILE A 67 8.28 10.41 -4.22
C ILE A 67 9.52 9.69 -3.66
N GLY A 68 9.81 8.51 -4.20
CA GLY A 68 10.91 7.65 -3.76
C GLY A 68 10.57 6.79 -2.54
N GLY A 69 9.33 6.80 -2.07
CA GLY A 69 8.86 5.87 -1.05
C GLY A 69 8.77 4.42 -1.58
N PRO A 70 8.77 3.42 -0.67
CA PRO A 70 8.72 2.00 -1.03
C PRO A 70 7.35 1.57 -1.56
N ALA A 71 7.31 0.38 -2.14
CA ALA A 71 6.07 -0.32 -2.44
C ALA A 71 5.31 -0.66 -1.15
N THR A 72 3.98 -0.64 -1.21
CA THR A 72 3.14 -1.03 -0.08
C THR A 72 3.07 -2.56 0.08
N ASP A 73 2.57 -3.04 1.22
CA ASP A 73 2.28 -4.45 1.48
C ASP A 73 1.36 -5.06 0.41
N LEU A 74 0.27 -4.35 0.07
CA LEU A 74 -0.65 -4.79 -0.99
C LEU A 74 0.05 -4.80 -2.36
N ALA A 75 0.88 -3.80 -2.67
CA ALA A 75 1.66 -3.76 -3.92
C ALA A 75 2.58 -4.97 -4.04
N LEU A 76 3.33 -5.30 -2.99
CA LEU A 76 4.20 -6.47 -2.93
C LEU A 76 3.41 -7.77 -3.09
N LYS A 77 2.23 -7.87 -2.45
CA LYS A 77 1.35 -9.02 -2.57
C LYS A 77 0.81 -9.17 -3.99
N ILE A 78 0.36 -8.09 -4.62
CA ILE A 78 -0.15 -8.08 -6.01
C ILE A 78 0.90 -8.61 -6.99
N MET A 79 2.17 -8.28 -6.80
CA MET A 79 3.27 -8.75 -7.64
C MET A 79 3.50 -10.27 -7.55
N HIS A 80 3.09 -10.92 -6.45
CA HIS A 80 3.36 -12.33 -6.18
C HIS A 80 2.14 -13.24 -6.29
N ASP A 81 0.93 -12.73 -6.02
CA ASP A 81 -0.28 -13.53 -5.92
C ASP A 81 -0.94 -13.69 -7.29
N PRO A 82 -1.05 -14.92 -7.81
CA PRO A 82 -1.66 -15.21 -9.12
C PRO A 82 -3.09 -14.68 -9.29
N LYS A 83 -3.83 -14.46 -8.19
CA LYS A 83 -5.21 -13.97 -8.24
C LYS A 83 -5.35 -12.59 -8.92
N TYR A 84 -4.27 -11.79 -8.90
CA TYR A 84 -4.27 -10.47 -9.53
C TYR A 84 -3.82 -10.49 -10.99
N ARG A 85 -3.34 -11.65 -11.49
CA ARG A 85 -2.71 -11.76 -12.82
C ARG A 85 -3.63 -11.30 -13.94
N ASP A 86 -4.91 -11.64 -13.88
CA ASP A 86 -5.86 -11.38 -14.96
C ASP A 86 -6.77 -10.17 -14.69
N LEU A 87 -6.66 -9.56 -13.51
CA LEU A 87 -7.45 -8.39 -13.17
C LEU A 87 -6.86 -7.13 -13.78
N PRO A 88 -7.63 -6.26 -14.43
CA PRO A 88 -7.14 -4.97 -14.93
C PRO A 88 -6.95 -3.94 -13.80
N PHE A 89 -7.76 -4.01 -12.76
CA PHE A 89 -7.76 -3.11 -11.61
C PHE A 89 -8.49 -3.72 -10.42
N ILE A 90 -8.34 -3.10 -9.25
CA ILE A 90 -9.16 -3.33 -8.04
C ILE A 90 -9.65 -1.99 -7.51
N THR A 91 -10.86 -1.96 -6.92
CA THR A 91 -11.48 -0.74 -6.40
C THR A 91 -12.25 -1.00 -5.12
N GLY A 92 -12.50 0.07 -4.34
CA GLY A 92 -13.37 0.01 -3.17
C GLY A 92 -12.77 -0.77 -2.00
N TYR A 93 -11.45 -0.78 -1.87
CA TYR A 93 -10.78 -1.39 -0.72
C TYR A 93 -10.29 -0.31 0.26
N GLU A 94 -10.10 -0.71 1.51
CA GLU A 94 -9.64 0.19 2.56
C GLU A 94 -8.13 0.33 2.53
N GLY A 95 -7.64 1.58 2.48
CA GLY A 95 -6.26 1.95 2.72
C GLY A 95 -6.10 2.64 4.07
N ARG A 96 -4.94 2.50 4.70
CA ARG A 96 -4.60 3.18 5.96
C ARG A 96 -3.44 4.15 5.75
N GLY A 97 -3.74 5.44 5.85
CA GLY A 97 -2.77 6.51 5.76
C GLY A 97 -2.12 6.86 7.10
N ALA A 98 -1.24 7.86 7.09
CA ALA A 98 -0.58 8.39 8.28
C ALA A 98 -1.60 8.82 9.36
N GLY A 99 -1.27 8.55 10.62
CA GLY A 99 -2.14 8.87 11.75
C GLY A 99 -3.41 8.00 11.85
N GLY A 100 -3.43 6.84 11.18
CA GLY A 100 -4.56 5.91 11.22
C GLY A 100 -5.78 6.33 10.39
N LYS A 101 -5.62 7.26 9.45
CA LYS A 101 -6.69 7.67 8.54
C LYS A 101 -7.13 6.50 7.67
N THR A 102 -8.42 6.29 7.59
CA THR A 102 -9.02 5.33 6.66
C THR A 102 -9.31 6.00 5.32
N LEU A 103 -8.75 5.44 4.26
CA LEU A 103 -8.90 5.91 2.88
C LEU A 103 -9.69 4.89 2.08
N GLU A 104 -10.45 5.36 1.10
CA GLU A 104 -11.00 4.49 0.06
C GLU A 104 -10.02 4.46 -1.10
N SER A 105 -9.62 3.24 -1.48
CA SER A 105 -8.52 3.01 -2.41
C SER A 105 -8.97 2.30 -3.67
N ALA A 106 -8.31 2.62 -4.77
CA ALA A 106 -8.45 1.97 -6.07
C ALA A 106 -7.08 1.87 -6.73
N THR A 107 -6.81 0.75 -7.41
CA THR A 107 -5.53 0.50 -8.08
C THR A 107 -5.74 -0.05 -9.47
N TYR A 108 -5.14 0.59 -10.46
CA TYR A 108 -5.03 0.13 -11.85
C TYR A 108 -3.67 -0.52 -12.06
N PHE A 109 -3.64 -1.71 -12.67
CA PHE A 109 -2.41 -2.46 -12.92
C PHE A 109 -1.82 -2.11 -14.27
N ILE A 110 -0.58 -1.61 -14.27
CA ILE A 110 0.19 -1.31 -15.48
C ILE A 110 0.98 -2.55 -15.86
N ARG A 111 0.75 -3.04 -17.10
CA ARG A 111 1.37 -4.28 -17.57
C ARG A 111 2.28 -4.06 -18.76
N GLU A 112 3.32 -4.87 -18.79
CA GLU A 112 4.19 -5.04 -19.93
C GLU A 112 4.39 -6.55 -20.17
N ASN A 113 4.13 -7.00 -21.38
CA ASN A 113 4.22 -8.43 -21.75
C ASN A 113 3.45 -9.39 -20.84
N GLY A 114 2.31 -8.93 -20.28
CA GLY A 114 1.47 -9.71 -19.37
C GLY A 114 1.85 -9.60 -17.88
N GLU A 115 3.05 -9.14 -17.56
CA GLU A 115 3.51 -8.95 -16.18
C GLU A 115 3.15 -7.55 -15.65
N ILE A 116 2.84 -7.45 -14.36
CA ILE A 116 2.57 -6.17 -13.70
C ILE A 116 3.91 -5.48 -13.43
N VAL A 117 4.16 -4.37 -14.12
CA VAL A 117 5.40 -3.57 -14.00
C VAL A 117 5.23 -2.31 -13.17
N GLY A 118 3.99 -1.93 -12.87
CA GLY A 118 3.67 -0.77 -12.05
C GLY A 118 2.19 -0.68 -11.74
N MET A 119 1.83 0.35 -10.99
CA MET A 119 0.43 0.62 -10.60
C MET A 119 0.14 2.11 -10.59
N LEU A 120 -1.09 2.48 -10.94
CA LEU A 120 -1.66 3.80 -10.71
C LEU A 120 -2.74 3.67 -9.64
N CYS A 121 -2.49 4.29 -8.48
CA CYS A 121 -3.37 4.21 -7.32
C CYS A 121 -4.08 5.55 -7.07
N VAL A 122 -5.31 5.46 -6.60
CA VAL A 122 -6.08 6.59 -6.08
C VAL A 122 -6.52 6.25 -4.67
N ASN A 123 -6.16 7.11 -3.69
CA ASN A 123 -6.52 6.96 -2.29
C ASN A 123 -7.28 8.20 -1.83
N THR A 124 -8.56 8.05 -1.51
CA THR A 124 -9.46 9.17 -1.20
C THR A 124 -9.78 9.20 0.29
N ASP A 125 -9.53 10.36 0.93
CA ASP A 125 -9.95 10.62 2.30
C ASP A 125 -11.45 10.93 2.33
N LEU A 126 -12.25 9.97 2.73
CA LEU A 126 -13.70 10.11 2.90
C LEU A 126 -14.13 10.43 4.34
N SER A 127 -13.21 10.83 5.22
CA SER A 127 -13.49 11.08 6.64
C SER A 127 -14.65 12.07 6.83
N ALA A 128 -14.69 13.16 6.05
CA ALA A 128 -15.78 14.13 6.12
C ALA A 128 -17.13 13.53 5.69
N VAL A 129 -17.14 12.73 4.62
CA VAL A 129 -18.34 12.06 4.11
C VAL A 129 -18.84 11.03 5.10
N ARG A 130 -17.94 10.23 5.68
CA ARG A 130 -18.26 9.23 6.71
C ARG A 130 -18.84 9.89 7.97
N ASN A 131 -18.27 11.02 8.41
CA ASN A 131 -18.81 11.78 9.55
C ASN A 131 -20.21 12.30 9.28
N ILE A 132 -20.48 12.86 8.11
CA ILE A 132 -21.83 13.31 7.72
C ILE A 132 -22.79 12.13 7.66
N SER A 133 -22.38 10.99 7.10
CA SER A 133 -23.18 9.77 7.04
C SER A 133 -23.50 9.25 8.44
N ALA A 134 -22.53 9.23 9.35
CA ALA A 134 -22.72 8.82 10.73
C ALA A 134 -23.71 9.74 11.47
N MET A 135 -23.59 11.07 11.27
CA MET A 135 -24.56 12.04 11.84
C MET A 135 -25.96 11.81 11.27
N ALA A 136 -26.10 11.57 9.97
CA ALA A 136 -27.36 11.26 9.33
C ALA A 136 -27.98 9.97 9.88
N GLN A 137 -27.18 8.92 10.07
CA GLN A 137 -27.62 7.66 10.69
C GLN A 137 -28.09 7.85 12.13
N GLN A 138 -27.38 8.68 12.92
CA GLN A 138 -27.80 9.01 14.28
C GLN A 138 -29.15 9.75 14.30
N LEU A 139 -29.34 10.71 13.39
CA LEU A 139 -30.62 11.40 13.24
C LEU A 139 -31.74 10.42 12.83
N MET A 140 -31.48 9.54 11.88
CA MET A 140 -32.44 8.52 11.44
C MET A 140 -32.80 7.56 12.56
N ALA A 141 -31.82 7.17 13.40
CA ALA A 141 -32.07 6.32 14.57
C ALA A 141 -33.00 6.97 15.60
N CYS A 142 -32.99 8.31 15.72
CA CYS A 142 -33.94 9.04 16.57
C CYS A 142 -35.38 8.93 16.07
N PHE A 143 -35.61 8.54 14.81
CA PHE A 143 -36.91 8.38 14.19
C PHE A 143 -37.28 6.92 13.87
N ASP A 144 -36.63 5.93 14.51
CA ASP A 144 -36.81 4.47 14.28
C ASP A 144 -36.57 4.05 12.79
N ALA A 145 -35.80 4.80 12.05
CA ALA A 145 -35.45 4.45 10.68
C ALA A 145 -34.34 3.40 10.66
N ALA A 146 -34.51 2.35 9.84
CA ALA A 146 -33.49 1.30 9.71
C ALA A 146 -32.18 1.85 9.09
N PRO A 147 -30.99 1.49 9.62
CA PRO A 147 -29.73 1.97 9.10
C PRO A 147 -29.44 1.40 7.70
N VAL A 148 -28.93 2.24 6.81
CA VAL A 148 -28.42 1.82 5.51
C VAL A 148 -27.12 1.04 5.73
N ARG A 149 -27.11 -0.24 5.38
CA ARG A 149 -25.91 -1.08 5.43
C ARG A 149 -25.12 -0.91 4.12
N THR A 150 -23.86 -0.47 4.25
CA THR A 150 -22.87 -0.60 3.18
C THR A 150 -22.12 -1.91 3.40
N GLU A 151 -22.18 -2.81 2.41
CA GLU A 151 -21.42 -4.08 2.46
C GLU A 151 -19.93 -3.77 2.44
N PRO A 152 -19.11 -4.41 3.31
CA PRO A 152 -17.67 -4.24 3.28
C PRO A 152 -17.07 -4.83 1.99
N SER A 153 -16.08 -4.15 1.43
CA SER A 153 -15.33 -4.66 0.28
C SER A 153 -14.63 -5.99 0.63
N PRO A 154 -14.66 -7.01 -0.26
CA PRO A 154 -13.94 -8.27 -0.07
C PRO A 154 -12.42 -8.15 -0.22
N ILE A 155 -11.92 -6.96 -0.55
CA ILE A 155 -10.49 -6.70 -0.76
C ILE A 155 -9.83 -6.37 0.57
N GLU A 156 -8.65 -6.94 0.78
CA GLU A 156 -7.84 -6.71 1.98
C GLU A 156 -7.47 -5.24 2.18
N VAL A 157 -7.31 -4.84 3.43
CA VAL A 157 -6.87 -3.49 3.79
C VAL A 157 -5.42 -3.27 3.36
N GLU A 158 -5.15 -2.20 2.63
CA GLU A 158 -3.80 -1.78 2.26
C GLU A 158 -3.20 -0.89 3.35
N SER A 159 -1.98 -1.19 3.75
CA SER A 159 -1.20 -0.36 4.67
C SER A 159 -0.28 0.59 3.90
N LEU A 160 -0.53 1.89 4.02
CA LEU A 160 0.22 2.94 3.35
C LEU A 160 1.35 3.42 4.27
N SER A 161 2.47 2.66 4.32
CA SER A 161 3.63 2.95 5.15
C SER A 161 4.62 3.88 4.45
N GLU A 162 5.33 4.71 5.23
CA GLU A 162 6.33 5.65 4.72
C GLU A 162 7.73 5.01 4.56
N SER A 163 7.99 3.89 5.26
CA SER A 163 9.29 3.22 5.27
C SER A 163 9.18 1.70 5.38
N THR A 164 10.24 1.00 4.97
CA THR A 164 10.35 -0.47 5.09
C THR A 164 10.26 -0.92 6.56
N GLN A 165 10.84 -0.15 7.50
CA GLN A 165 10.77 -0.48 8.93
C GLN A 165 9.33 -0.42 9.44
N GLU A 166 8.62 0.67 9.14
CA GLU A 166 7.23 0.85 9.56
C GLU A 166 6.31 -0.24 9.00
N LEU A 167 6.51 -0.60 7.73
CA LEU A 167 5.76 -1.69 7.09
C LEU A 167 5.95 -3.01 7.82
N ILE A 168 7.20 -3.36 8.16
CA ILE A 168 7.53 -4.61 8.85
C ILE A 168 6.98 -4.61 10.27
N ASP A 169 7.19 -3.54 11.03
CA ASP A 169 6.71 -3.42 12.41
C ASP A 169 5.19 -3.58 12.46
N ARG A 170 4.47 -2.95 11.54
CA ARG A 170 3.03 -3.06 11.44
C ARG A 170 2.58 -4.47 11.06
N SER A 171 3.17 -5.07 10.02
CA SER A 171 2.82 -6.42 9.58
C SER A 171 3.02 -7.45 10.69
N ILE A 172 4.06 -7.28 11.52
CA ILE A 172 4.31 -8.13 12.69
C ILE A 172 3.26 -7.86 13.76
N SER A 173 2.98 -6.60 14.09
CA SER A 173 2.01 -6.23 15.12
C SER A 173 0.61 -6.78 14.79
N GLU A 174 0.13 -6.58 13.57
CA GLU A 174 -1.19 -7.07 13.13
C GLU A 174 -1.29 -8.60 13.21
N LEU A 175 -0.22 -9.33 12.83
CA LEU A 175 -0.19 -10.78 12.94
C LEU A 175 -0.25 -11.22 14.40
N LEU A 176 0.54 -10.59 15.29
CA LEU A 176 0.61 -10.97 16.70
C LEU A 176 -0.65 -10.60 17.47
N GLU A 177 -1.25 -9.45 17.20
CA GLU A 177 -2.54 -9.03 17.76
C GLU A 177 -3.66 -10.04 17.42
N SER A 178 -3.70 -10.51 16.16
CA SER A 178 -4.67 -11.52 15.73
C SER A 178 -4.53 -12.85 16.49
N ARG A 179 -3.33 -13.13 17.06
CA ARG A 179 -3.00 -14.34 17.82
C ARG A 179 -3.01 -14.13 19.33
N GLY A 180 -3.22 -12.88 19.80
CA GLY A 180 -3.10 -12.53 21.22
C GLY A 180 -1.71 -12.72 21.80
N GLN A 181 -0.67 -12.53 20.98
CA GLN A 181 0.76 -12.72 21.34
C GLN A 181 1.49 -11.38 21.30
N ASP A 182 2.64 -11.31 21.97
CA ASP A 182 3.59 -10.21 21.86
C ASP A 182 4.97 -10.73 21.40
N VAL A 183 5.83 -9.83 20.92
CA VAL A 183 7.18 -10.18 20.41
C VAL A 183 8.05 -10.84 21.48
N ALA A 184 7.92 -10.44 22.75
CA ALA A 184 8.71 -10.96 23.86
C ALA A 184 8.36 -12.43 24.20
N SER A 185 7.11 -12.84 23.94
CA SER A 185 6.61 -14.20 24.20
C SER A 185 6.93 -15.20 23.08
N LEU A 186 7.46 -14.75 21.92
CA LEU A 186 7.67 -15.61 20.75
C LEU A 186 8.74 -16.65 20.95
N GLY A 187 8.36 -17.92 20.80
CA GLY A 187 9.27 -19.05 20.66
C GLY A 187 9.91 -19.14 19.26
N GLN A 188 10.75 -20.13 19.06
CA GLN A 188 11.42 -20.34 17.77
C GLN A 188 10.43 -20.65 16.64
N ALA A 189 9.39 -21.46 16.92
CA ALA A 189 8.37 -21.82 15.95
C ALA A 189 7.57 -20.60 15.51
N ASP A 190 7.15 -19.77 16.48
CA ASP A 190 6.38 -18.55 16.21
C ASP A 190 7.18 -17.58 15.36
N ARG A 191 8.47 -17.41 15.61
CA ARG A 191 9.37 -16.57 14.80
C ARG A 191 9.50 -17.08 13.36
N VAL A 192 9.53 -18.40 13.15
CA VAL A 192 9.49 -18.97 11.79
C VAL A 192 8.17 -18.66 11.10
N ASP A 193 7.05 -18.71 11.83
CA ASP A 193 5.73 -18.38 11.27
C ASP A 193 5.60 -16.90 10.92
N VAL A 194 6.15 -16.00 11.74
CA VAL A 194 6.23 -14.57 11.39
C VAL A 194 7.06 -14.37 10.11
N ILE A 195 8.22 -15.01 10.00
CA ILE A 195 9.06 -14.93 8.79
C ILE A 195 8.31 -15.52 7.58
N ARG A 196 7.55 -16.59 7.76
CA ARG A 196 6.70 -17.18 6.69
C ARG A 196 5.65 -16.18 6.22
N HIS A 197 4.98 -15.50 7.14
CA HIS A 197 4.00 -14.45 6.84
C HIS A 197 4.62 -13.30 6.05
N LEU A 198 5.74 -12.73 6.53
CA LEU A 198 6.45 -11.65 5.85
C LEU A 198 6.95 -12.07 4.46
N ASN A 199 7.42 -13.32 4.31
CA ASN A 199 7.86 -13.85 3.02
C ASN A 199 6.68 -14.03 2.05
N GLY A 200 5.54 -14.53 2.54
CA GLY A 200 4.31 -14.68 1.74
C GLY A 200 3.76 -13.34 1.24
N ASN A 201 3.96 -12.28 2.01
CA ASN A 201 3.58 -10.91 1.63
C ASN A 201 4.65 -10.19 0.77
N GLY A 202 5.73 -10.87 0.38
CA GLY A 202 6.76 -10.31 -0.49
C GLY A 202 7.69 -9.29 0.18
N VAL A 203 7.62 -9.09 1.49
CA VAL A 203 8.37 -8.06 2.23
C VAL A 203 9.88 -8.18 2.03
N PHE A 204 10.41 -9.40 1.91
CA PHE A 204 11.85 -9.64 1.70
C PHE A 204 12.35 -9.32 0.27
N MET A 205 11.52 -8.71 -0.58
CA MET A 205 11.98 -8.07 -1.82
C MET A 205 12.57 -6.68 -1.58
N LEU A 206 12.21 -6.03 -0.46
CA LEU A 206 12.72 -4.71 -0.09
C LEU A 206 14.14 -4.83 0.45
N LYS A 207 15.01 -3.86 0.08
CA LYS A 207 16.36 -3.77 0.64
C LYS A 207 16.30 -3.48 2.13
N GLY A 208 17.19 -4.13 2.89
CA GLY A 208 17.23 -3.95 4.34
C GLY A 208 16.11 -4.65 5.11
N ALA A 209 15.12 -5.26 4.44
CA ALA A 209 14.01 -5.94 5.09
C ALA A 209 14.46 -7.03 6.09
N VAL A 210 15.58 -7.72 5.80
CA VAL A 210 16.17 -8.70 6.72
C VAL A 210 16.64 -8.03 8.01
N ALA A 211 17.33 -6.88 7.90
CA ALA A 211 17.80 -6.13 9.07
C ALA A 211 16.62 -5.57 9.87
N CYS A 212 15.61 -5.02 9.20
CA CYS A 212 14.38 -4.52 9.84
C CYS A 212 13.63 -5.65 10.57
N ALA A 213 13.45 -6.81 9.93
CA ALA A 213 12.81 -7.98 10.55
C ALA A 213 13.62 -8.55 11.73
N ALA A 214 14.94 -8.53 11.62
CA ALA A 214 15.82 -8.96 12.71
C ALA A 214 15.67 -8.05 13.94
N ALA A 215 15.67 -6.73 13.72
CA ALA A 215 15.45 -5.72 14.75
C ALA A 215 14.07 -5.85 15.40
N ALA A 216 13.00 -5.94 14.60
CA ALA A 216 11.63 -6.08 15.09
C ALA A 216 11.37 -7.35 15.90
N LEU A 217 12.02 -8.48 15.54
CA LEU A 217 11.89 -9.77 16.23
C LEU A 217 12.91 -9.99 17.35
N GLY A 218 13.85 -9.05 17.55
CA GLY A 218 14.93 -9.19 18.56
C GLY A 218 15.84 -10.38 18.29
N ILE A 219 16.15 -10.68 17.00
CA ILE A 219 17.04 -11.78 16.59
C ILE A 219 18.13 -11.27 15.65
N SER A 220 19.15 -12.10 15.39
CA SER A 220 20.19 -11.74 14.44
C SER A 220 19.77 -11.95 12.99
N GLU A 221 20.32 -11.15 12.06
CA GLU A 221 20.08 -11.32 10.62
C GLU A 221 20.41 -12.75 10.12
N PRO A 222 21.50 -13.40 10.53
CA PRO A 222 21.74 -14.81 10.19
C PRO A 222 20.61 -15.75 10.60
N SER A 223 19.90 -15.45 11.71
CA SER A 223 18.73 -16.21 12.13
C SER A 223 17.55 -16.01 11.18
N VAL A 224 17.33 -14.76 10.71
CA VAL A 224 16.31 -14.47 9.71
C VAL A 224 16.60 -15.23 8.42
N TYR A 225 17.84 -15.19 7.91
CA TYR A 225 18.23 -15.95 6.72
C TYR A 225 18.00 -17.45 6.87
N ARG A 226 18.34 -18.02 8.02
CA ARG A 226 18.11 -19.44 8.31
C ARG A 226 16.63 -19.80 8.29
N TYR A 227 15.78 -18.94 8.86
CA TYR A 227 14.32 -19.15 8.86
C TYR A 227 13.74 -18.98 7.46
N LEU A 228 14.19 -18.00 6.68
CA LEU A 228 13.81 -17.83 5.27
C LEU A 228 14.16 -19.06 4.43
N GLN A 229 15.37 -19.62 4.61
CA GLN A 229 15.75 -20.83 3.90
C GLN A 229 14.85 -22.03 4.26
N LYS A 230 14.43 -22.13 5.53
CA LYS A 230 13.48 -23.16 5.96
C LYS A 230 12.12 -22.96 5.29
N VAL A 231 11.56 -21.75 5.33
CA VAL A 231 10.26 -21.41 4.75
C VAL A 231 10.24 -21.68 3.25
N ARG A 232 11.30 -21.30 2.51
CA ARG A 232 11.41 -21.50 1.04
C ARG A 232 11.61 -22.96 0.62
N LYS A 233 11.98 -23.86 1.53
CA LYS A 233 12.09 -25.29 1.27
C LYS A 233 10.78 -26.04 1.53
N GLU A 234 9.91 -25.45 2.34
CA GLU A 234 8.62 -26.02 2.75
C GLU A 234 7.47 -25.61 1.82
N GLY A 235 7.64 -24.59 0.95
CA GLY A 235 6.70 -24.12 -0.06
C GLY A 235 7.23 -24.41 -1.47
#